data_5465138c508761c8b0ead935f69e0109
#
_entry.id   5465138c508761c8b0ead935f69e0109
#
_cell.length_a   1.000
_cell.length_b   1.000
_cell.length_c   1.000
_cell.angle_alpha   90.00
_cell.angle_beta   90.00
_cell.angle_gamma   90.00
#
_symmetry.space_group_name_H-M   'P 1'
#
loop_
_entity.id
_entity.type
_entity.pdbx_description
1 polymer ?
#
loop_
_entity_poly.entity_id
_entity_poly.type
_entity_poly.pdbx_seq_one_letter_code
_entity_poly.pdbx_strand_id
1 'polypeptide(L)'
;MGDLFVLAISCILINNILLAQYLGNCPFLGTSKKMETAVGMAMAVVFVLVLAGVITWITNTYFLQKLGLEYLRTVAFILVIASLVQFVEMFLKKSIPALYAGLGIFLPLITTNCAVMGVCLINVNEEYTFLEALVASFSYAVGFGLALILFAGVRERILLARVPRPLQDTSIALVTAGILSLTFFAFKGMV
;
A
#
# COMPACT_ATOMS: atom_id res chain seq x y z
N MET A 1 18.69 2.78 17.23
CA MET A 1 17.44 3.56 17.35
C MET A 1 17.38 4.69 16.31
N GLY A 2 18.49 5.40 16.07
CA GLY A 2 18.56 6.41 15.00
C GLY A 2 18.28 5.85 13.61
N ASP A 3 18.87 4.71 13.30
CA ASP A 3 18.75 4.06 11.99
C ASP A 3 17.31 3.63 11.67
N LEU A 4 16.56 3.13 12.66
CA LEU A 4 15.16 2.76 12.52
C LEU A 4 14.25 3.98 12.26
N PHE A 5 14.58 5.12 12.88
CA PHE A 5 13.83 6.36 12.66
C PHE A 5 14.09 6.95 11.27
N VAL A 6 15.34 6.93 10.83
CA VAL A 6 15.73 7.35 9.48
C VAL A 6 15.08 6.44 8.44
N LEU A 7 15.08 5.12 8.65
CA LEU A 7 14.41 4.15 7.80
C LEU A 7 12.91 4.43 7.72
N ALA A 8 12.25 4.72 8.84
CA ALA A 8 10.83 5.03 8.87
C ALA A 8 10.49 6.29 8.04
N ILE A 9 11.24 7.38 8.22
CA ILE A 9 11.03 8.62 7.45
C ILE A 9 11.33 8.39 5.97
N SER A 10 12.39 7.67 5.66
CA SER A 10 12.74 7.32 4.27
C SER A 10 11.61 6.55 3.58
N CYS A 11 11.02 5.55 4.23
CA CYS A 11 9.92 4.75 3.69
C CYS A 11 8.61 5.55 3.52
N ILE A 12 8.35 6.52 4.42
CA ILE A 12 7.11 7.32 4.37
C ILE A 12 7.17 8.39 3.27
N LEU A 13 8.28 9.12 3.18
CA LEU A 13 8.39 10.31 2.34
C LEU A 13 9.19 10.07 1.06
N ILE A 14 10.40 9.50 1.18
CA ILE A 14 11.36 9.42 0.06
C ILE A 14 11.06 8.24 -0.84
N ASN A 15 10.97 7.05 -0.26
CA ASN A 15 10.66 5.81 -0.95
C ASN A 15 9.19 5.41 -0.82
N ASN A 16 8.28 6.39 -0.91
CA ASN A 16 6.86 6.12 -0.83
C ASN A 16 6.46 5.10 -1.90
N ILE A 17 5.92 3.95 -1.46
CA ILE A 17 5.60 2.81 -2.32
C ILE A 17 4.64 3.18 -3.45
N LEU A 18 3.73 4.12 -3.20
CA LEU A 18 2.71 4.54 -4.16
C LEU A 18 3.26 5.56 -5.16
N LEU A 19 3.93 6.61 -4.67
CA LEU A 19 4.34 7.76 -5.50
C LEU A 19 5.71 7.58 -6.15
N ALA A 20 6.65 6.89 -5.47
CA ALA A 20 7.99 6.65 -6.02
C ALA A 20 8.07 5.37 -6.84
N GLN A 21 7.37 4.31 -6.45
CA GLN A 21 7.41 3.01 -7.13
C GLN A 21 6.17 2.70 -7.97
N TYR A 22 5.14 3.55 -7.90
CA TYR A 22 3.86 3.37 -8.61
C TYR A 22 3.14 2.05 -8.31
N LEU A 23 3.36 1.48 -7.12
CA LEU A 23 2.70 0.27 -6.67
C LEU A 23 1.43 0.61 -5.90
N GLY A 24 0.35 -0.13 -6.17
CA GLY A 24 -0.95 0.10 -5.50
C GLY A 24 -1.85 1.11 -6.21
N ASN A 25 -1.69 1.32 -7.52
CA ASN A 25 -2.52 2.24 -8.30
C ASN A 25 -3.99 1.82 -8.39
N CYS A 26 -4.29 0.52 -8.31
CA CYS A 26 -5.68 0.03 -8.40
C CYS A 26 -6.57 0.58 -7.29
N PRO A 27 -6.23 0.42 -5.99
CA PRO A 27 -6.98 1.06 -4.92
C PRO A 27 -6.85 2.59 -4.94
N PHE A 28 -5.69 3.12 -5.33
CA PHE A 28 -5.45 4.55 -5.40
C PHE A 28 -6.43 5.28 -6.34
N LEU A 29 -6.65 4.79 -7.54
CA LEU A 29 -7.60 5.38 -8.50
C LEU A 29 -9.05 5.04 -8.15
N GLY A 30 -9.29 3.85 -7.62
CA GLY A 30 -10.64 3.35 -7.32
C GLY A 30 -11.28 4.03 -6.11
N THR A 31 -10.55 4.18 -5.02
CA THR A 31 -11.10 4.63 -3.72
C THR A 31 -10.94 6.13 -3.45
N SER A 32 -10.17 6.84 -4.26
CA SER A 32 -9.87 8.27 -4.06
C SER A 32 -10.99 9.23 -4.47
N LYS A 33 -12.15 8.72 -4.92
CA LYS A 33 -13.29 9.57 -5.32
C LYS A 33 -13.97 10.27 -4.13
N LYS A 34 -13.92 9.67 -2.93
CA LYS A 34 -14.51 10.20 -1.69
C LYS A 34 -13.50 10.07 -0.56
N MET A 35 -13.37 11.12 0.24
CA MET A 35 -12.44 11.14 1.38
C MET A 35 -12.73 10.03 2.39
N GLU A 36 -13.99 9.75 2.70
CA GLU A 36 -14.39 8.69 3.65
C GLU A 36 -13.91 7.30 3.22
N THR A 37 -14.07 6.98 1.91
CA THR A 37 -13.62 5.70 1.36
C THR A 37 -12.09 5.61 1.30
N ALA A 38 -11.42 6.72 1.04
CA ALA A 38 -9.96 6.80 1.03
C ALA A 38 -9.36 6.54 2.42
N VAL A 39 -9.93 7.16 3.47
CA VAL A 39 -9.49 6.95 4.86
C VAL A 39 -9.75 5.51 5.31
N GLY A 40 -10.94 4.96 5.03
CA GLY A 40 -11.26 3.57 5.34
C GLY A 40 -10.31 2.59 4.65
N MET A 41 -10.01 2.84 3.37
CA MET A 41 -9.06 2.03 2.59
C MET A 41 -7.63 2.16 3.12
N ALA A 42 -7.19 3.36 3.49
CA ALA A 42 -5.87 3.57 4.08
C ALA A 42 -5.68 2.76 5.36
N MET A 43 -6.65 2.79 6.28
CA MET A 43 -6.59 1.99 7.52
C MET A 43 -6.58 0.49 7.24
N ALA A 44 -7.41 0.02 6.31
CA ALA A 44 -7.44 -1.39 5.94
C ALA A 44 -6.11 -1.86 5.33
N VAL A 45 -5.51 -1.05 4.45
CA VAL A 45 -4.20 -1.35 3.86
C VAL A 45 -3.10 -1.35 4.91
N VAL A 46 -3.09 -0.40 5.87
CA VAL A 46 -2.12 -0.40 6.98
C VAL A 46 -2.18 -1.71 7.75
N PHE A 47 -3.37 -2.14 8.12
CA PHE A 47 -3.56 -3.39 8.87
C PHE A 47 -3.08 -4.62 8.08
N VAL A 48 -3.53 -4.76 6.84
CA VAL A 48 -3.17 -5.89 5.97
C VAL A 48 -1.68 -5.92 5.65
N LEU A 49 -1.08 -4.76 5.38
CA LEU A 49 0.32 -4.67 4.97
C LEU A 49 1.28 -5.03 6.12
N VAL A 50 0.97 -4.60 7.35
CA VAL A 50 1.75 -5.00 8.52
C VAL A 50 1.65 -6.50 8.77
N LEU A 51 0.44 -7.07 8.73
CA LEU A 51 0.26 -8.51 8.90
C LEU A 51 0.95 -9.31 7.78
N ALA A 52 0.79 -8.90 6.53
CA ALA A 52 1.44 -9.54 5.39
C ALA A 52 2.97 -9.49 5.52
N GLY A 53 3.53 -8.34 5.89
CA GLY A 53 4.97 -8.17 6.08
C GLY A 53 5.53 -9.12 7.13
N VAL A 54 4.87 -9.25 8.28
CA VAL A 54 5.29 -10.19 9.35
C VAL A 54 5.19 -11.63 8.89
N ILE A 55 4.06 -12.05 8.33
CA ILE A 55 3.84 -13.45 7.96
C ILE A 55 4.73 -13.86 6.79
N THR A 56 4.94 -13.00 5.80
CA THR A 56 5.83 -13.29 4.68
C THR A 56 7.29 -13.34 5.11
N TRP A 57 7.71 -12.50 6.07
CA TRP A 57 9.04 -12.58 6.66
C TRP A 57 9.27 -13.93 7.34
N ILE A 58 8.31 -14.37 8.18
CA ILE A 58 8.36 -15.68 8.85
C ILE A 58 8.41 -16.80 7.80
N THR A 59 7.55 -16.75 6.81
CA THR A 59 7.48 -17.76 5.73
C THR A 59 8.79 -17.81 4.95
N ASN A 60 9.39 -16.68 4.63
CA ASN A 60 10.67 -16.65 3.92
C ASN A 60 11.79 -17.28 4.75
N THR A 61 11.92 -16.86 6.02
CA THR A 61 13.03 -17.27 6.89
C THR A 61 12.94 -18.75 7.29
N TYR A 62 11.75 -19.24 7.62
CA TYR A 62 11.58 -20.61 8.14
C TYR A 62 11.32 -21.66 7.05
N PHE A 63 10.67 -21.30 5.95
CA PHE A 63 10.31 -22.24 4.89
C PHE A 63 11.20 -22.11 3.66
N LEU A 64 11.24 -20.94 3.04
CA LEU A 64 11.88 -20.79 1.74
C LEU A 64 13.40 -20.93 1.82
N GLN A 65 14.04 -20.27 2.78
CA GLN A 65 15.50 -20.34 2.94
C GLN A 65 15.98 -21.75 3.34
N LYS A 66 15.23 -22.44 4.21
CA LYS A 66 15.59 -23.81 4.63
C LYS A 66 15.40 -24.86 3.55
N LEU A 67 14.42 -24.67 2.66
CA LEU A 67 14.12 -25.61 1.57
C LEU A 67 14.86 -25.27 0.27
N GLY A 68 15.59 -24.14 0.20
CA GLY A 68 16.28 -23.72 -1.01
C GLY A 68 15.37 -23.39 -2.19
N LEU A 69 14.08 -23.06 -1.91
CA LEU A 69 13.05 -22.80 -2.91
C LEU A 69 12.89 -21.30 -3.20
N GLU A 70 13.99 -20.57 -3.28
CA GLU A 70 13.96 -19.12 -3.54
C GLU A 70 13.29 -18.77 -4.88
N TYR A 71 13.35 -19.67 -5.84
CA TYR A 71 12.68 -19.51 -7.14
C TYR A 71 11.16 -19.41 -7.03
N LEU A 72 10.55 -20.09 -6.06
CA LEU A 72 9.10 -20.07 -5.83
C LEU A 72 8.64 -18.98 -4.86
N ARG A 73 9.53 -18.07 -4.45
CA ARG A 73 9.26 -17.00 -3.46
C ARG A 73 8.01 -16.19 -3.80
N THR A 74 7.92 -15.72 -5.04
CA THR A 74 6.81 -14.87 -5.50
C THR A 74 5.47 -15.59 -5.42
N VAL A 75 5.44 -16.87 -5.85
CA VAL A 75 4.22 -17.69 -5.82
C VAL A 75 3.80 -17.99 -4.39
N ALA A 76 4.76 -18.33 -3.53
CA ALA A 76 4.50 -18.57 -2.11
C ALA A 76 3.93 -17.32 -1.41
N PHE A 77 4.49 -16.14 -1.69
CA PHE A 77 4.01 -14.88 -1.12
C PHE A 77 2.59 -14.53 -1.57
N ILE A 78 2.29 -14.69 -2.87
CA ILE A 78 0.94 -14.47 -3.39
C ILE A 78 -0.07 -15.38 -2.68
N LEU A 79 0.26 -16.65 -2.50
CA LEU A 79 -0.61 -17.62 -1.84
C LEU A 79 -0.84 -17.28 -0.37
N VAL A 80 0.23 -16.92 0.35
CA VAL A 80 0.16 -16.52 1.76
C VAL A 80 -0.66 -15.23 1.92
N ILE A 81 -0.40 -14.21 1.10
CA ILE A 81 -1.13 -12.93 1.16
C ILE A 81 -2.60 -13.14 0.82
N ALA A 82 -2.92 -13.93 -0.22
CA ALA A 82 -4.30 -14.22 -0.59
C ALA A 82 -5.06 -14.92 0.54
N SER A 83 -4.47 -15.95 1.16
CA SER A 83 -5.09 -16.66 2.29
C SER A 83 -5.33 -15.74 3.48
N LEU A 84 -4.34 -14.89 3.81
CA LEU A 84 -4.42 -13.95 4.92
C LEU A 84 -5.53 -12.91 4.68
N VAL A 85 -5.57 -12.31 3.50
CA VAL A 85 -6.59 -11.29 3.19
C VAL A 85 -7.98 -11.91 3.15
N GLN A 86 -8.15 -13.14 2.65
CA GLN A 86 -9.41 -13.86 2.70
C GLN A 86 -9.88 -14.09 4.14
N PHE A 87 -8.95 -14.43 5.03
CA PHE A 87 -9.25 -14.57 6.46
C PHE A 87 -9.69 -13.23 7.07
N VAL A 88 -8.97 -12.14 6.77
CA VAL A 88 -9.32 -10.78 7.24
C VAL A 88 -10.68 -10.34 6.69
N GLU A 89 -10.99 -10.67 5.44
CA GLU A 89 -12.30 -10.38 4.84
C GLU A 89 -13.44 -11.07 5.59
N MET A 90 -13.29 -12.35 5.88
CA MET A 90 -14.30 -13.09 6.65
C MET A 90 -14.46 -12.51 8.07
N PHE A 91 -13.36 -12.09 8.69
CA PHE A 91 -13.38 -11.47 10.00
C PHE A 91 -14.09 -10.11 9.99
N LEU A 92 -13.77 -9.24 9.03
CA LEU A 92 -14.41 -7.93 8.87
C LEU A 92 -15.90 -8.05 8.60
N LYS A 93 -16.30 -8.99 7.76
CA LYS A 93 -17.72 -9.26 7.46
C LYS A 93 -18.52 -9.63 8.70
N LYS A 94 -17.91 -10.34 9.65
CA LYS A 94 -18.56 -10.77 10.89
C LYS A 94 -18.51 -9.71 11.99
N SER A 95 -17.41 -8.98 12.12
CA SER A 95 -17.17 -8.05 13.25
C SER A 95 -17.65 -6.64 12.98
N ILE A 96 -17.51 -6.13 11.75
CA ILE A 96 -17.85 -4.74 11.43
C ILE A 96 -18.57 -4.67 10.07
N PRO A 97 -19.86 -5.06 10.02
CA PRO A 97 -20.64 -5.10 8.78
C PRO A 97 -20.82 -3.72 8.13
N ALA A 98 -20.81 -2.64 8.90
CA ALA A 98 -20.90 -1.27 8.38
C ALA A 98 -19.65 -0.89 7.57
N LEU A 99 -18.46 -1.23 8.05
CA LEU A 99 -17.20 -1.01 7.32
C LEU A 99 -17.11 -1.93 6.10
N TYR A 100 -17.57 -3.18 6.24
CA TYR A 100 -17.65 -4.11 5.12
C TYR A 100 -18.59 -3.61 4.02
N ALA A 101 -19.73 -3.05 4.34
CA ALA A 101 -20.66 -2.47 3.36
C ALA A 101 -20.06 -1.26 2.63
N GLY A 102 -19.28 -0.41 3.33
CA GLY A 102 -18.56 0.72 2.73
C GLY A 102 -17.37 0.32 1.85
N LEU A 103 -16.67 -0.75 2.21
CA LEU A 103 -15.48 -1.25 1.51
C LEU A 103 -15.78 -2.42 0.55
N GLY A 104 -17.00 -2.98 0.55
CA GLY A 104 -17.35 -4.27 -0.03
C GLY A 104 -16.88 -4.52 -1.47
N ILE A 105 -16.97 -3.53 -2.36
CA ILE A 105 -16.48 -3.62 -3.74
C ILE A 105 -14.95 -3.49 -3.81
N PHE A 106 -14.31 -2.87 -2.82
CA PHE A 106 -12.88 -2.59 -2.79
C PHE A 106 -12.03 -3.64 -2.05
N LEU A 107 -12.68 -4.60 -1.36
CA LEU A 107 -11.95 -5.68 -0.68
C LEU A 107 -11.10 -6.54 -1.62
N PRO A 108 -11.57 -6.94 -2.81
CA PRO A 108 -10.72 -7.63 -3.78
C PRO A 108 -9.50 -6.81 -4.22
N LEU A 109 -9.59 -5.47 -4.21
CA LEU A 109 -8.48 -4.58 -4.51
C LEU A 109 -7.38 -4.60 -3.41
N ILE A 110 -7.72 -4.99 -2.18
CA ILE A 110 -6.73 -5.18 -1.11
C ILE A 110 -5.99 -6.50 -1.32
N THR A 111 -6.71 -7.57 -1.70
CA THR A 111 -6.13 -8.90 -1.94
C THR A 111 -5.12 -8.89 -3.07
N THR A 112 -5.43 -8.20 -4.17
CA THR A 112 -4.58 -8.09 -5.35
C THR A 112 -3.72 -6.83 -5.35
N ASN A 113 -3.54 -6.20 -4.19
CA ASN A 113 -2.79 -4.96 -4.09
C ASN A 113 -1.29 -5.20 -4.31
N CYS A 114 -0.77 -4.67 -5.42
CA CYS A 114 0.64 -4.78 -5.76
C CYS A 114 1.58 -4.07 -4.76
N ALA A 115 1.09 -3.09 -3.98
CA ALA A 115 1.88 -2.46 -2.92
C ALA A 115 2.18 -3.46 -1.79
N VAL A 116 1.21 -4.29 -1.40
CA VAL A 116 1.42 -5.31 -0.37
C VAL A 116 2.49 -6.30 -0.81
N MET A 117 2.38 -6.80 -2.04
CA MET A 117 3.38 -7.70 -2.62
C MET A 117 4.75 -7.03 -2.74
N GLY A 118 4.78 -5.76 -3.18
CA GLY A 118 6.01 -4.99 -3.34
C GLY A 118 6.77 -4.81 -2.03
N VAL A 119 6.08 -4.43 -0.95
CA VAL A 119 6.71 -4.27 0.39
C VAL A 119 7.25 -5.61 0.91
N CYS A 120 6.51 -6.71 0.73
CA CYS A 120 6.98 -8.03 1.13
C CYS A 120 8.26 -8.44 0.38
N LEU A 121 8.35 -8.14 -0.91
CA LEU A 121 9.57 -8.39 -1.70
C LEU A 121 10.73 -7.48 -1.30
N ILE A 122 10.48 -6.20 -1.03
CA ILE A 122 11.50 -5.26 -0.57
C ILE A 122 12.08 -5.73 0.77
N ASN A 123 11.25 -6.10 1.74
CA ASN A 123 11.70 -6.59 3.05
C ASN A 123 12.66 -7.78 2.95
N VAL A 124 12.46 -8.64 1.94
CA VAL A 124 13.31 -9.80 1.74
C VAL A 124 14.57 -9.46 0.93
N ASN A 125 14.44 -8.59 -0.08
CA ASN A 125 15.58 -8.20 -0.92
C ASN A 125 16.61 -7.35 -0.15
N GLU A 126 16.15 -6.53 0.78
CA GLU A 126 17.01 -5.72 1.68
C GLU A 126 17.49 -6.51 2.91
N GLU A 127 17.14 -7.78 3.01
CA GLU A 127 17.54 -8.69 4.10
C GLU A 127 17.24 -8.12 5.51
N TYR A 128 16.11 -7.42 5.67
CA TYR A 128 15.74 -6.79 6.93
C TYR A 128 15.57 -7.81 8.05
N THR A 129 16.09 -7.45 9.23
CA THR A 129 15.79 -8.19 10.46
C THR A 129 14.29 -8.12 10.77
N PHE A 130 13.79 -8.98 11.63
CA PHE A 130 12.37 -9.01 11.99
C PHE A 130 11.83 -7.64 12.43
N LEU A 131 12.60 -6.92 13.25
CA LEU A 131 12.21 -5.61 13.76
C LEU A 131 12.21 -4.54 12.64
N GLU A 132 13.21 -4.55 11.80
CA GLU A 132 13.31 -3.65 10.65
C GLU A 132 12.19 -3.91 9.63
N ALA A 133 11.89 -5.18 9.35
CA ALA A 133 10.80 -5.56 8.46
C ALA A 133 9.43 -5.11 8.98
N LEU A 134 9.21 -5.17 10.30
CA LEU A 134 7.99 -4.69 10.94
C LEU A 134 7.88 -3.16 10.84
N VAL A 135 8.95 -2.44 11.18
CA VAL A 135 8.99 -0.96 11.11
C VAL A 135 8.87 -0.49 9.66
N ALA A 136 9.57 -1.13 8.72
CA ALA A 136 9.48 -0.82 7.31
C ALA A 136 8.07 -1.04 6.76
N SER A 137 7.45 -2.20 7.05
CA SER A 137 6.09 -2.51 6.61
C SER A 137 5.07 -1.50 7.15
N PHE A 138 5.19 -1.12 8.42
CA PHE A 138 4.33 -0.10 9.01
C PHE A 138 4.56 1.27 8.35
N SER A 139 5.81 1.66 8.12
CA SER A 139 6.17 2.95 7.52
C SER A 139 5.71 3.07 6.07
N TYR A 140 5.90 2.02 5.26
CA TYR A 140 5.36 1.96 3.90
C TYR A 140 3.83 2.05 3.88
N ALA A 141 3.16 1.40 4.81
CA ALA A 141 1.71 1.43 4.92
C ALA A 141 1.18 2.83 5.28
N VAL A 142 1.82 3.51 6.24
CA VAL A 142 1.50 4.90 6.59
C VAL A 142 1.78 5.83 5.41
N GLY A 143 2.91 5.65 4.72
CA GLY A 143 3.24 6.41 3.50
C GLY A 143 2.20 6.23 2.39
N PHE A 144 1.74 5.00 2.17
CA PHE A 144 0.64 4.70 1.24
C PHE A 144 -0.65 5.42 1.62
N GLY A 145 -1.05 5.33 2.90
CA GLY A 145 -2.24 6.00 3.42
C GLY A 145 -2.17 7.51 3.28
N LEU A 146 -1.04 8.12 3.61
CA LEU A 146 -0.80 9.55 3.47
C LEU A 146 -0.95 10.00 2.01
N ALA A 147 -0.32 9.30 1.07
CA ALA A 147 -0.40 9.60 -0.35
C ALA A 147 -1.84 9.45 -0.88
N LEU A 148 -2.57 8.43 -0.44
CA LEU A 148 -3.96 8.20 -0.81
C LEU A 148 -4.89 9.32 -0.31
N ILE A 149 -4.73 9.76 0.93
CA ILE A 149 -5.53 10.83 1.54
C ILE A 149 -5.24 12.18 0.87
N LEU A 150 -3.97 12.50 0.64
CA LEU A 150 -3.57 13.73 -0.07
C LEU A 150 -4.18 13.77 -1.47
N PHE A 151 -4.10 12.66 -2.20
CA PHE A 151 -4.66 12.57 -3.54
C PHE A 151 -6.19 12.66 -3.55
N ALA A 152 -6.87 12.04 -2.60
CA ALA A 152 -8.32 12.15 -2.46
C ALA A 152 -8.75 13.60 -2.22
N GLY A 153 -8.05 14.35 -1.36
CA GLY A 153 -8.30 15.76 -1.12
C GLY A 153 -8.10 16.64 -2.36
N VAL A 154 -7.05 16.40 -3.14
CA VAL A 154 -6.82 17.10 -4.42
C VAL A 154 -7.91 16.76 -5.42
N ARG A 155 -8.29 15.48 -5.54
CA ARG A 155 -9.32 15.01 -6.47
C ARG A 155 -10.69 15.58 -6.16
N GLU A 156 -11.06 15.68 -4.89
CA GLU A 156 -12.31 16.30 -4.46
C GLU A 156 -12.38 17.79 -4.85
N ARG A 157 -11.25 18.50 -4.75
CA ARG A 157 -11.13 19.88 -5.24
C ARG A 157 -11.25 20.00 -6.75
N ILE A 158 -10.66 19.08 -7.51
CA ILE A 158 -10.71 19.07 -8.97
C ILE A 158 -12.14 18.81 -9.47
N LEU A 159 -12.94 18.00 -8.77
CA LEU A 159 -14.35 17.76 -9.13
C LEU A 159 -15.21 19.03 -9.08
N LEU A 160 -14.82 20.03 -8.27
CA LEU A 160 -15.47 21.33 -8.20
C LEU A 160 -15.03 22.30 -9.32
N ALA A 161 -13.93 21.99 -10.01
CA ALA A 161 -13.39 22.82 -11.09
C ALA A 161 -14.03 22.46 -12.45
N ARG A 162 -14.03 23.44 -13.38
CA ARG A 162 -14.50 23.23 -14.74
C ARG A 162 -13.43 22.51 -15.58
N VAL A 163 -13.46 21.18 -15.57
CA VAL A 163 -12.55 20.35 -16.38
C VAL A 163 -13.16 20.08 -17.76
N PRO A 164 -12.41 20.22 -18.87
CA PRO A 164 -12.87 19.86 -20.21
C PRO A 164 -13.31 18.40 -20.27
N ARG A 165 -14.39 18.11 -21.01
CA ARG A 165 -15.00 16.76 -21.12
C ARG A 165 -14.00 15.63 -21.41
N PRO A 166 -13.01 15.75 -22.33
CA PRO A 166 -12.09 14.66 -22.62
C PRO A 166 -11.10 14.33 -21.49
N LEU A 167 -10.90 15.26 -20.53
CA LEU A 167 -9.98 15.08 -19.40
C LEU A 167 -10.70 14.70 -18.10
N GLN A 168 -12.01 14.56 -18.12
CA GLN A 168 -12.78 14.23 -16.92
C GLN A 168 -12.51 12.83 -16.40
N ASP A 169 -12.66 12.65 -15.07
CA ASP A 169 -12.56 11.42 -14.29
C ASP A 169 -11.14 10.84 -14.21
N THR A 170 -10.83 9.75 -14.89
CA THR A 170 -9.56 9.01 -14.74
C THR A 170 -8.37 9.75 -15.35
N SER A 171 -8.57 10.46 -16.47
CA SER A 171 -7.48 11.16 -17.17
C SER A 171 -6.87 12.27 -16.31
N ILE A 172 -7.69 13.13 -15.70
CA ILE A 172 -7.20 14.19 -14.83
C ILE A 172 -6.58 13.62 -13.53
N ALA A 173 -7.13 12.49 -13.05
CA ALA A 173 -6.59 11.80 -11.90
C ALA A 173 -5.16 11.30 -12.16
N LEU A 174 -4.88 10.72 -13.33
CA LEU A 174 -3.53 10.26 -13.70
C LEU A 174 -2.55 11.43 -13.86
N VAL A 175 -2.97 12.54 -14.48
CA VAL A 175 -2.13 13.74 -14.60
C VAL A 175 -1.78 14.28 -13.21
N THR A 176 -2.76 14.36 -12.32
CA THR A 176 -2.57 14.84 -10.96
C THR A 176 -1.65 13.92 -10.15
N ALA A 177 -1.82 12.60 -10.31
CA ALA A 177 -0.93 11.61 -9.69
C ALA A 177 0.50 11.77 -10.17
N GLY A 178 0.71 12.02 -11.46
CA GLY A 178 2.03 12.29 -12.03
C GLY A 178 2.69 13.56 -11.44
N ILE A 179 1.93 14.65 -11.30
CA ILE A 179 2.42 15.89 -10.68
C ILE A 179 2.76 15.66 -9.21
N LEU A 180 1.91 14.92 -8.48
CA LEU A 180 2.15 14.59 -7.09
C LEU A 180 3.41 13.72 -6.92
N SER A 181 3.62 12.76 -7.83
CA SER A 181 4.83 11.95 -7.86
C SER A 181 6.09 12.77 -8.09
N LEU A 182 6.06 13.74 -9.01
CA LEU A 182 7.20 14.64 -9.26
C LEU A 182 7.53 15.49 -8.03
N THR A 183 6.53 15.96 -7.29
CA THR A 183 6.76 16.71 -6.04
C THR A 183 7.40 15.84 -4.96
N PHE A 184 6.99 14.59 -4.83
CA PHE A 184 7.62 13.65 -3.89
C PHE A 184 9.03 13.23 -4.33
N PHE A 185 9.27 13.16 -5.65
CA PHE A 185 10.61 12.87 -6.17
C PHE A 185 11.64 13.94 -5.80
N ALA A 186 11.22 15.18 -5.57
CA ALA A 186 12.11 16.26 -5.12
C ALA A 186 12.73 15.96 -3.72
N PHE A 187 12.05 15.19 -2.88
CA PHE A 187 12.60 14.77 -1.58
C PHE A 187 13.71 13.71 -1.69
N LYS A 188 13.82 13.01 -2.82
CA LYS A 188 14.82 11.96 -3.04
C LYS A 188 16.25 12.47 -3.08
N GLY A 189 16.45 13.78 -3.26
CA GLY A 189 17.77 14.43 -3.26
C GLY A 189 18.21 14.99 -1.90
N MET A 190 17.42 14.82 -0.84
CA MET A 190 17.68 15.44 0.47
C MET A 190 18.32 14.50 1.50
N VAL A 191 18.50 13.21 1.18
CA VAL A 191 19.12 12.20 2.05
C VAL A 191 20.24 11.48 1.31
#